data_b06901a12255a1c0588ae2d7b99f63f0
#
_entry.id   b06901a12255a1c0588ae2d7b99f63f0
#
_cell.length_a   1.000
_cell.length_b   1.000
_cell.length_c   1.000
_cell.angle_alpha   90.00
_cell.angle_beta   90.00
_cell.angle_gamma   90.00
#
_symmetry.space_group_name_H-M   'P 1'
#
loop_
_entity.id
_entity.type
_entity.pdbx_description
1 polymer ?
#
loop_
_entity_poly.entity_id
_entity_poly.type
_entity_poly.pdbx_seq_one_letter_code
_entity_poly.pdbx_strand_id
1 'polypeptide(L)'
;LLASSAASDVYKRQTYMDKTGRNGLRIGDLELDGWEEKFNTLTNKHLNLINNFNVDIDFDINKLIEEFTNSINFIKSLRFIDSEHYLNESLNNGKKILGEGAQGSLLDIDFGTYPYVTSSNTTAAGACTGLGIAPNKINNVFGIFKAYTTRVGSGPFPTELKDEIGERMAKIGNEFGATTGRPRRCGWLDLVILKHSITVNGVTELIMMKGDVLSGIDRIKVCTKYKYRGETIDYLPYSCLLYTSPSPRDTDK
;
A
#
# COMPACT_ATOMS: atom_id res chain seq x y z
N LEU A 1 -19.74 8.51 8.90
CA LEU A 1 -18.81 7.63 9.65
C LEU A 1 -17.39 7.95 9.25
N LEU A 2 -16.78 8.89 9.99
CA LEU A 2 -15.34 9.08 9.96
C LEU A 2 -14.71 7.91 10.72
N ALA A 3 -14.58 6.77 10.07
CA ALA A 3 -13.66 5.77 10.56
C ALA A 3 -12.29 6.46 10.61
N SER A 4 -11.71 6.59 11.78
CA SER A 4 -10.35 7.10 11.90
C SER A 4 -9.46 6.26 10.98
N SER A 5 -8.49 6.88 10.35
CA SER A 5 -7.57 6.16 9.46
C SER A 5 -6.86 4.99 10.15
N ALA A 6 -6.69 5.05 11.47
CA ALA A 6 -6.19 3.95 12.28
C ALA A 6 -7.15 2.75 12.24
N ALA A 7 -8.46 2.97 12.33
CA ALA A 7 -9.44 1.89 12.22
C ALA A 7 -9.40 1.21 10.84
N SER A 8 -9.26 1.98 9.74
CA SER A 8 -9.18 1.40 8.40
C SER A 8 -7.96 0.49 8.21
N ASP A 9 -6.85 0.79 8.86
CA ASP A 9 -5.65 -0.04 8.80
C ASP A 9 -5.78 -1.31 9.66
N VAL A 10 -6.51 -1.25 10.76
CA VAL A 10 -6.69 -2.39 11.67
C VAL A 10 -7.56 -3.46 11.04
N TYR A 11 -8.74 -3.15 10.48
CA TYR A 11 -9.61 -4.18 9.89
C TYR A 11 -9.01 -4.79 8.63
N LYS A 12 -8.26 -4.03 7.83
CA LYS A 12 -7.52 -4.58 6.69
C LYS A 12 -6.51 -5.62 7.13
N ARG A 13 -5.72 -5.33 8.16
CA ARG A 13 -4.74 -6.28 8.72
C ARG A 13 -5.44 -7.54 9.20
N GLN A 14 -6.56 -7.40 9.93
CA GLN A 14 -7.32 -8.54 10.43
C GLN A 14 -7.82 -9.42 9.28
N THR A 15 -8.36 -8.84 8.21
CA THR A 15 -8.80 -9.58 7.02
C THR A 15 -7.64 -10.35 6.36
N TYR A 16 -6.44 -9.74 6.26
CA TYR A 16 -5.26 -10.44 5.74
C TYR A 16 -4.77 -11.55 6.67
N MET A 17 -4.84 -11.37 8.00
CA MET A 17 -4.54 -12.43 8.97
C MET A 17 -5.50 -13.61 8.80
N ASP A 18 -6.79 -13.35 8.63
CA ASP A 18 -7.80 -14.41 8.42
C ASP A 18 -7.59 -15.10 7.07
N LYS A 19 -7.26 -14.36 6.01
CA LYS A 19 -6.89 -14.95 4.71
C LYS A 19 -5.71 -15.91 4.84
N THR A 20 -4.61 -15.46 5.46
CA THR A 20 -3.38 -16.26 5.64
C THR A 20 -3.62 -17.42 6.60
N GLY A 21 -4.43 -17.23 7.64
CA GLY A 21 -4.89 -18.25 8.56
C GLY A 21 -5.92 -19.23 7.97
N ARG A 22 -6.34 -19.02 6.71
CA ARG A 22 -7.32 -19.83 5.98
C ARG A 22 -8.72 -19.86 6.63
N ASN A 23 -9.06 -18.82 7.37
CA ASN A 23 -10.34 -18.65 8.05
C ASN A 23 -11.24 -17.60 7.38
N GLY A 24 -10.67 -16.78 6.48
CA GLY A 24 -11.37 -15.67 5.85
C GLY A 24 -12.50 -16.11 4.93
N LEU A 25 -13.54 -15.30 4.88
CA LEU A 25 -14.62 -15.41 3.91
C LEU A 25 -14.14 -14.87 2.56
N ARG A 26 -14.28 -15.62 1.49
CA ARG A 26 -13.93 -15.21 0.12
C ARG A 26 -15.18 -14.85 -0.67
N ILE A 27 -15.04 -14.02 -1.68
CA ILE A 27 -16.18 -13.64 -2.55
C ILE A 27 -16.86 -14.87 -3.16
N GLY A 28 -16.09 -15.86 -3.65
CA GLY A 28 -16.64 -17.09 -4.19
C GLY A 28 -17.40 -17.95 -3.18
N ASP A 29 -17.13 -17.83 -1.88
CA ASP A 29 -17.92 -18.53 -0.86
C ASP A 29 -19.39 -18.10 -0.87
N LEU A 30 -19.69 -16.88 -1.33
CA LEU A 30 -21.05 -16.32 -1.37
C LEU A 30 -21.97 -17.03 -2.38
N GLU A 31 -21.41 -17.80 -3.31
CA GLU A 31 -22.17 -18.63 -4.26
C GLU A 31 -22.44 -20.03 -3.72
N LEU A 32 -21.84 -20.39 -2.59
CA LEU A 32 -22.00 -21.71 -1.95
C LEU A 32 -23.08 -21.66 -0.87
N ASP A 33 -23.81 -22.77 -0.72
CA ASP A 33 -24.68 -22.95 0.42
C ASP A 33 -23.84 -23.01 1.71
N GLY A 34 -24.32 -22.36 2.76
CA GLY A 34 -23.65 -22.38 4.08
C GLY A 34 -22.57 -21.30 4.27
N TRP A 35 -22.45 -20.31 3.39
CA TRP A 35 -21.54 -19.18 3.58
C TRP A 35 -21.85 -18.39 4.86
N GLU A 36 -23.11 -18.33 5.27
CA GLU A 36 -23.56 -17.70 6.51
C GLU A 36 -23.00 -18.41 7.75
N GLU A 37 -22.88 -19.72 7.74
CA GLU A 37 -22.26 -20.48 8.84
C GLU A 37 -20.77 -20.15 8.95
N LYS A 38 -20.07 -20.06 7.82
CA LYS A 38 -18.67 -19.64 7.78
C LYS A 38 -18.50 -18.21 8.28
N PHE A 39 -19.38 -17.31 7.90
CA PHE A 39 -19.41 -15.93 8.39
C PHE A 39 -19.64 -15.87 9.91
N ASN A 40 -20.64 -16.60 10.42
CA ASN A 40 -20.96 -16.65 11.85
C ASN A 40 -19.79 -17.23 12.66
N THR A 41 -19.13 -18.26 12.15
CA THR A 41 -17.95 -18.86 12.79
C THR A 41 -16.81 -17.83 12.90
N LEU A 42 -16.55 -17.09 11.83
CA LEU A 42 -15.52 -16.05 11.80
C LEU A 42 -15.88 -14.89 12.75
N THR A 43 -17.13 -14.46 12.74
CA THR A 43 -17.64 -13.41 13.64
C THR A 43 -17.47 -13.81 15.09
N ASN A 44 -17.91 -15.00 15.46
CA ASN A 44 -17.79 -15.52 16.83
C ASN A 44 -16.33 -15.64 17.28
N LYS A 45 -15.43 -16.05 16.39
CA LYS A 45 -13.98 -16.07 16.67
C LYS A 45 -13.47 -14.68 17.07
N HIS A 46 -13.83 -13.64 16.32
CA HIS A 46 -13.39 -12.28 16.63
C HIS A 46 -14.07 -11.71 17.87
N LEU A 47 -15.34 -11.98 18.10
CA LEU A 47 -16.04 -11.59 19.32
C LEU A 47 -15.41 -12.21 20.57
N ASN A 48 -15.06 -13.49 20.51
CA ASN A 48 -14.36 -14.16 21.60
C ASN A 48 -12.98 -13.55 21.88
N LEU A 49 -12.24 -13.15 20.83
CA LEU A 49 -10.98 -12.45 21.01
C LEU A 49 -11.16 -11.09 21.70
N ILE A 50 -12.14 -10.31 21.29
CA ILE A 50 -12.46 -9.01 21.89
C ILE A 50 -12.84 -9.18 23.37
N ASN A 51 -13.72 -10.13 23.68
CA ASN A 51 -14.13 -10.42 25.04
C ASN A 51 -12.97 -10.82 25.95
N ASN A 52 -11.99 -11.58 25.41
CA ASN A 52 -10.79 -11.97 26.16
C ASN A 52 -9.86 -10.78 26.48
N PHE A 53 -9.93 -9.70 25.70
CA PHE A 53 -9.16 -8.49 25.97
C PHE A 53 -9.85 -7.50 26.90
N ASN A 54 -11.05 -7.79 27.41
CA ASN A 54 -11.88 -6.91 28.25
C ASN A 54 -12.00 -5.49 27.66
N VAL A 55 -12.19 -5.40 26.35
CA VAL A 55 -12.37 -4.12 25.64
C VAL A 55 -13.85 -3.80 25.65
N ASP A 56 -14.21 -2.63 26.17
CA ASP A 56 -15.57 -2.09 26.00
C ASP A 56 -15.84 -1.82 24.53
N ILE A 57 -16.89 -2.41 24.01
CA ILE A 57 -17.32 -2.26 22.62
C ILE A 57 -18.43 -1.21 22.60
N ASP A 58 -18.13 -0.05 22.02
CA ASP A 58 -19.09 1.04 21.78
C ASP A 58 -19.67 0.97 20.36
N PHE A 59 -20.20 -0.22 19.98
CA PHE A 59 -20.93 -0.37 18.72
C PHE A 59 -21.96 -1.50 18.78
N ASP A 60 -23.05 -1.33 18.03
CA ASP A 60 -24.11 -2.33 17.88
C ASP A 60 -23.70 -3.38 16.84
N ILE A 61 -23.35 -4.56 17.32
CA ILE A 61 -22.96 -5.71 16.50
C ILE A 61 -24.08 -6.13 15.54
N ASN A 62 -25.32 -6.12 16.00
CA ASN A 62 -26.45 -6.57 15.17
C ASN A 62 -26.63 -5.64 13.98
N LYS A 63 -26.50 -4.34 14.22
CA LYS A 63 -26.52 -3.33 13.14
C LYS A 63 -25.40 -3.52 12.14
N LEU A 64 -24.18 -3.81 12.59
CA LEU A 64 -23.04 -4.07 11.69
C LEU A 64 -23.24 -5.36 10.87
N ILE A 65 -23.82 -6.40 11.46
CA ILE A 65 -24.16 -7.63 10.73
C ILE A 65 -25.23 -7.35 9.68
N GLU A 66 -26.24 -6.55 10.00
CA GLU A 66 -27.27 -6.15 9.04
C GLU A 66 -26.68 -5.34 7.88
N GLU A 67 -25.86 -4.33 8.17
CA GLU A 67 -25.16 -3.53 7.15
C GLU A 67 -24.26 -4.39 6.25
N PHE A 68 -23.55 -5.37 6.84
CA PHE A 68 -22.75 -6.34 6.11
C PHE A 68 -23.61 -7.22 5.20
N THR A 69 -24.70 -7.76 5.72
CA THR A 69 -25.62 -8.62 4.96
C THR A 69 -26.23 -7.87 3.78
N ASN A 70 -26.61 -6.61 3.98
CA ASN A 70 -27.11 -5.75 2.89
C ASN A 70 -26.03 -5.52 1.82
N SER A 71 -24.76 -5.33 2.23
CA SER A 71 -23.62 -5.21 1.33
C SER A 71 -23.38 -6.51 0.53
N ILE A 72 -23.53 -7.67 1.17
CA ILE A 72 -23.43 -8.98 0.49
C ILE A 72 -24.53 -9.14 -0.56
N ASN A 73 -25.76 -8.74 -0.26
CA ASN A 73 -26.87 -8.79 -1.23
C ASN A 73 -26.58 -7.94 -2.47
N PHE A 74 -25.97 -6.76 -2.26
CA PHE A 74 -25.51 -5.94 -3.37
C PHE A 74 -24.39 -6.63 -4.17
N ILE A 75 -23.39 -7.20 -3.51
CA ILE A 75 -22.27 -7.91 -4.17
C ILE A 75 -22.80 -9.10 -4.99
N LYS A 76 -23.75 -9.87 -4.47
CA LYS A 76 -24.38 -10.99 -5.17
C LYS A 76 -25.15 -10.59 -6.44
N SER A 77 -25.54 -9.32 -6.56
CA SER A 77 -26.14 -8.80 -7.81
C SER A 77 -25.12 -8.58 -8.94
N LEU A 78 -23.82 -8.57 -8.63
CA LEU A 78 -22.75 -8.42 -9.59
C LEU A 78 -22.39 -9.76 -10.24
N ARG A 79 -21.81 -9.69 -11.43
CA ARG A 79 -21.30 -10.90 -12.10
C ARG A 79 -19.99 -11.33 -11.45
N PHE A 80 -19.94 -12.52 -10.89
CA PHE A 80 -18.70 -13.16 -10.45
C PHE A 80 -18.01 -13.84 -11.62
N ILE A 81 -16.69 -13.91 -11.56
CA ILE A 81 -15.84 -14.56 -12.55
C ILE A 81 -14.71 -15.32 -11.84
N ASP A 82 -14.27 -16.41 -12.42
CA ASP A 82 -12.98 -17.04 -12.11
C ASP A 82 -11.88 -16.21 -12.78
N SER A 83 -11.29 -15.28 -12.03
CA SER A 83 -10.40 -14.25 -12.58
C SER A 83 -9.20 -14.84 -13.32
N GLU A 84 -8.60 -15.91 -12.78
CA GLU A 84 -7.47 -16.62 -13.39
C GLU A 84 -7.83 -17.22 -14.77
N HIS A 85 -9.01 -17.78 -14.93
CA HIS A 85 -9.47 -18.32 -16.21
C HIS A 85 -9.82 -17.20 -17.18
N TYR A 86 -10.66 -16.27 -16.75
CA TYR A 86 -11.13 -15.16 -17.57
C TYR A 86 -10.00 -14.29 -18.12
N LEU A 87 -9.00 -13.94 -17.26
CA LEU A 87 -7.88 -13.09 -17.65
C LEU A 87 -6.90 -13.83 -18.56
N ASN A 88 -6.56 -15.09 -18.26
CA ASN A 88 -5.67 -15.87 -19.10
C ASN A 88 -6.29 -16.16 -20.48
N GLU A 89 -7.58 -16.45 -20.57
CA GLU A 89 -8.30 -16.56 -21.84
C GLU A 89 -8.26 -15.24 -22.62
N SER A 90 -8.50 -14.12 -21.95
CA SER A 90 -8.43 -12.79 -22.55
C SER A 90 -7.05 -12.49 -23.13
N LEU A 91 -5.98 -12.82 -22.40
CA LEU A 91 -4.59 -12.68 -22.88
C LEU A 91 -4.31 -13.58 -24.09
N ASN A 92 -4.75 -14.84 -24.04
CA ASN A 92 -4.58 -15.78 -25.15
C ASN A 92 -5.33 -15.34 -26.42
N ASN A 93 -6.44 -14.63 -26.24
CA ASN A 93 -7.21 -14.00 -27.32
C ASN A 93 -6.65 -12.64 -27.76
N GLY A 94 -5.43 -12.27 -27.34
CA GLY A 94 -4.72 -11.06 -27.75
C GLY A 94 -5.24 -9.77 -27.12
N LYS A 95 -6.09 -9.84 -26.09
CA LYS A 95 -6.54 -8.65 -25.36
C LYS A 95 -5.39 -8.09 -24.51
N LYS A 96 -5.35 -6.77 -24.38
CA LYS A 96 -4.44 -6.08 -23.46
C LYS A 96 -5.12 -5.88 -22.11
N ILE A 97 -4.40 -6.16 -21.03
CA ILE A 97 -4.87 -5.99 -19.66
C ILE A 97 -3.99 -4.95 -18.98
N LEU A 98 -4.59 -3.94 -18.40
CA LEU A 98 -3.93 -2.98 -17.52
C LEU A 98 -4.27 -3.34 -16.07
N GLY A 99 -3.26 -3.74 -15.31
CA GLY A 99 -3.37 -3.96 -13.86
C GLY A 99 -2.91 -2.72 -13.10
N GLU A 100 -3.77 -2.17 -12.27
CA GLU A 100 -3.41 -1.08 -11.35
C GLU A 100 -3.21 -1.64 -9.95
N GLY A 101 -1.99 -1.43 -9.40
CA GLY A 101 -1.69 -1.75 -8.01
C GLY A 101 -2.20 -0.67 -7.05
N ALA A 102 -2.20 -0.99 -5.77
CA ALA A 102 -2.53 -0.06 -4.70
C ALA A 102 -1.31 0.20 -3.82
N GLN A 103 -1.34 1.29 -3.04
CA GLN A 103 -0.28 1.76 -2.13
C GLN A 103 1.01 2.13 -2.88
N GLY A 104 2.15 1.54 -2.53
CA GLY A 104 3.44 1.80 -3.16
C GLY A 104 4.50 0.83 -2.67
N SER A 105 5.60 0.71 -3.39
CA SER A 105 6.64 -0.31 -3.19
C SER A 105 7.19 -0.38 -1.77
N LEU A 106 7.37 0.77 -1.11
CA LEU A 106 7.87 0.81 0.28
C LEU A 106 6.85 0.37 1.33
N LEU A 107 5.60 0.17 0.94
CA LEU A 107 4.54 -0.38 1.79
C LEU A 107 4.34 -1.88 1.55
N ASP A 108 5.11 -2.52 0.67
CA ASP A 108 5.06 -3.96 0.44
C ASP A 108 5.41 -4.72 1.73
N ILE A 109 4.66 -5.80 2.01
CA ILE A 109 4.82 -6.57 3.24
C ILE A 109 6.20 -7.21 3.36
N ASP A 110 6.81 -7.62 2.23
CA ASP A 110 8.08 -8.34 2.20
C ASP A 110 9.26 -7.41 1.89
N PHE A 111 9.12 -6.48 0.94
CA PHE A 111 10.20 -5.65 0.42
C PHE A 111 10.09 -4.17 0.81
N GLY A 112 9.09 -3.81 1.60
CA GLY A 112 8.89 -2.45 2.11
C GLY A 112 9.68 -2.16 3.39
N THR A 113 9.36 -1.02 4.00
CA THR A 113 9.99 -0.55 5.24
C THR A 113 9.34 -1.18 6.48
N TYR A 114 9.46 -2.49 6.63
CA TYR A 114 8.88 -3.23 7.75
C TYR A 114 9.35 -2.68 9.11
N PRO A 115 8.47 -2.55 10.13
CA PRO A 115 7.05 -2.93 10.18
C PRO A 115 6.06 -1.87 9.66
N TYR A 116 6.54 -0.77 9.07
CA TYR A 116 5.71 0.34 8.59
C TYR A 116 5.22 0.09 7.16
N VAL A 117 4.53 -1.03 6.97
CA VAL A 117 4.05 -1.55 5.69
C VAL A 117 2.57 -1.87 5.75
N THR A 118 1.96 -2.16 4.59
CA THR A 118 0.61 -2.75 4.53
C THR A 118 0.71 -4.27 4.66
N SER A 119 -0.44 -4.94 4.77
CA SER A 119 -0.50 -6.41 4.92
C SER A 119 -0.52 -7.16 3.59
N SER A 120 -0.28 -6.47 2.47
CA SER A 120 -0.34 -7.05 1.13
C SER A 120 0.94 -6.80 0.35
N ASN A 121 1.14 -7.60 -0.72
CA ASN A 121 2.18 -7.33 -1.70
C ASN A 121 1.75 -6.20 -2.62
N THR A 122 2.52 -5.12 -2.62
CA THR A 122 2.28 -3.91 -3.42
C THR A 122 3.21 -3.81 -4.62
N THR A 123 4.15 -4.74 -4.74
CA THR A 123 5.03 -4.87 -5.91
C THR A 123 4.30 -5.48 -7.11
N ALA A 124 4.90 -5.40 -8.29
CA ALA A 124 4.36 -5.98 -9.52
C ALA A 124 4.08 -7.49 -9.40
N ALA A 125 4.83 -8.21 -8.57
CA ALA A 125 4.57 -9.62 -8.25
C ALA A 125 3.19 -9.84 -7.60
N GLY A 126 2.66 -8.84 -6.89
CA GLY A 126 1.32 -8.86 -6.33
C GLY A 126 0.21 -8.94 -7.39
N ALA A 127 0.46 -8.47 -8.60
CA ALA A 127 -0.46 -8.63 -9.72
C ALA A 127 -0.59 -10.12 -10.14
N CYS A 128 0.51 -10.87 -10.11
CA CYS A 128 0.48 -12.30 -10.43
C CYS A 128 -0.41 -13.07 -9.46
N THR A 129 -0.22 -12.87 -8.16
CA THR A 129 -0.98 -13.56 -7.11
C THR A 129 -2.42 -13.03 -6.96
N GLY A 130 -2.63 -11.73 -7.23
CA GLY A 130 -3.95 -11.11 -7.12
C GLY A 130 -4.88 -11.39 -8.30
N LEU A 131 -4.32 -11.52 -9.50
CA LEU A 131 -5.06 -11.73 -10.74
C LEU A 131 -5.02 -13.18 -11.25
N GLY A 132 -4.16 -14.03 -10.69
CA GLY A 132 -3.99 -15.41 -11.14
C GLY A 132 -3.32 -15.51 -12.52
N ILE A 133 -2.36 -14.63 -12.82
CA ILE A 133 -1.61 -14.64 -14.07
C ILE A 133 -0.15 -15.04 -13.84
N ALA A 134 0.44 -15.73 -14.81
CA ALA A 134 1.83 -16.14 -14.73
C ALA A 134 2.79 -14.93 -14.85
N PRO A 135 3.94 -14.93 -14.13
CA PRO A 135 4.90 -13.82 -14.17
C PRO A 135 5.38 -13.44 -15.57
N ASN A 136 5.54 -14.42 -16.47
CA ASN A 136 5.96 -14.20 -17.85
C ASN A 136 4.87 -13.56 -18.74
N LYS A 137 3.69 -13.30 -18.22
CA LYS A 137 2.61 -12.57 -18.90
C LYS A 137 2.63 -11.07 -18.59
N ILE A 138 3.45 -10.64 -17.64
CA ILE A 138 3.68 -9.23 -17.36
C ILE A 138 4.77 -8.75 -18.31
N ASN A 139 4.38 -7.91 -19.29
CA ASN A 139 5.30 -7.40 -20.29
C ASN A 139 5.93 -6.08 -19.87
N ASN A 140 5.10 -5.10 -19.49
CA ASN A 140 5.54 -3.77 -19.10
C ASN A 140 5.12 -3.46 -17.68
N VAL A 141 6.01 -2.83 -16.92
CA VAL A 141 5.74 -2.33 -15.58
C VAL A 141 6.00 -0.83 -15.55
N PHE A 142 4.92 -0.05 -15.45
CA PHE A 142 5.00 1.40 -15.33
C PHE A 142 5.22 1.81 -13.87
N GLY A 143 6.38 2.38 -13.57
CA GLY A 143 6.69 2.96 -12.28
C GLY A 143 6.25 4.42 -12.21
N ILE A 144 5.18 4.72 -11.48
CA ILE A 144 4.71 6.08 -11.28
C ILE A 144 5.36 6.62 -10.00
N PHE A 145 6.05 7.76 -10.11
CA PHE A 145 6.69 8.43 -8.98
C PHE A 145 6.50 9.95 -9.06
N LYS A 146 6.63 10.62 -7.93
CA LYS A 146 6.59 12.07 -7.87
C LYS A 146 7.99 12.65 -7.97
N ALA A 147 8.11 13.89 -8.44
CA ALA A 147 9.37 14.63 -8.43
C ALA A 147 9.93 14.90 -7.02
N TYR A 148 9.20 14.53 -5.98
CA TYR A 148 9.57 14.59 -4.56
C TYR A 148 8.98 13.37 -3.84
N THR A 149 9.48 13.08 -2.65
CA THR A 149 9.01 11.92 -1.86
C THR A 149 7.88 12.32 -0.92
N THR A 150 6.88 11.44 -0.76
CA THR A 150 5.81 11.62 0.22
C THR A 150 5.59 10.35 1.03
N ARG A 151 5.20 10.51 2.30
CA ARG A 151 4.84 9.39 3.16
C ARG A 151 3.65 9.72 4.06
N VAL A 152 2.74 8.77 4.21
CA VAL A 152 1.64 8.83 5.19
C VAL A 152 2.03 8.02 6.43
N GLY A 153 1.75 8.58 7.62
CA GLY A 153 1.97 7.88 8.88
C GLY A 153 3.43 7.77 9.30
N SER A 154 3.69 6.85 10.21
CA SER A 154 4.99 6.61 10.81
C SER A 154 5.96 5.88 9.87
N GLY A 155 7.20 5.75 10.30
CA GLY A 155 8.25 5.05 9.58
C GLY A 155 9.34 5.97 9.05
N PRO A 156 10.44 5.39 8.55
CA PRO A 156 11.62 6.14 8.13
C PRO A 156 11.32 7.02 6.93
N PHE A 157 11.88 8.21 6.94
CA PHE A 157 11.80 9.17 5.85
C PHE A 157 13.08 10.03 5.84
N PRO A 158 14.19 9.54 5.31
CA PRO A 158 15.49 10.21 5.40
C PRO A 158 15.55 11.60 4.77
N THR A 159 14.75 11.82 3.72
CA THR A 159 14.70 13.09 3.00
C THR A 159 13.59 14.03 3.44
N GLU A 160 12.91 13.73 4.57
CA GLU A 160 11.80 14.53 5.10
C GLU A 160 12.23 15.98 5.34
N LEU A 161 11.35 16.89 4.94
CA LEU A 161 11.49 18.32 5.18
C LEU A 161 10.45 18.76 6.21
N LYS A 162 10.95 19.36 7.29
CA LYS A 162 10.14 19.93 8.38
C LYS A 162 10.26 21.46 8.39
N ASP A 163 10.48 22.03 7.24
CA ASP A 163 10.68 23.44 7.01
C ASP A 163 9.62 24.00 6.04
N GLU A 164 9.71 25.30 5.75
CA GLU A 164 8.82 26.02 4.84
C GLU A 164 8.75 25.38 3.43
N ILE A 165 9.83 24.72 2.98
CA ILE A 165 9.85 24.03 1.68
C ILE A 165 8.95 22.80 1.73
N GLY A 166 9.05 22.00 2.80
CA GLY A 166 8.20 20.84 3.00
C GLY A 166 6.73 21.20 3.11
N GLU A 167 6.40 22.26 3.85
CA GLU A 167 5.04 22.79 3.98
C GLU A 167 4.50 23.29 2.63
N ARG A 168 5.33 24.03 1.87
CA ARG A 168 5.00 24.48 0.52
C ARG A 168 4.69 23.31 -0.41
N MET A 169 5.53 22.27 -0.43
CA MET A 169 5.30 21.06 -1.23
C MET A 169 3.96 20.40 -0.86
N ALA A 170 3.68 20.26 0.43
CA ALA A 170 2.44 19.67 0.91
C ALA A 170 1.21 20.47 0.47
N LYS A 171 1.27 21.80 0.57
CA LYS A 171 0.19 22.72 0.22
C LYS A 171 -0.07 22.75 -1.30
N ILE A 172 0.96 23.01 -2.11
CA ILE A 172 0.85 23.11 -3.57
C ILE A 172 0.50 21.72 -4.15
N GLY A 173 1.15 20.67 -3.65
CA GLY A 173 0.91 19.31 -4.07
C GLY A 173 -0.43 18.74 -3.60
N ASN A 174 -1.18 19.45 -2.75
CA ASN A 174 -2.41 18.94 -2.11
C ASN A 174 -2.19 17.54 -1.51
N GLU A 175 -1.15 17.42 -0.67
CA GLU A 175 -0.67 16.14 -0.17
C GLU A 175 -1.48 15.66 1.03
N PHE A 176 -2.65 15.13 0.73
CA PHE A 176 -3.57 14.50 1.67
C PHE A 176 -3.97 13.11 1.17
N GLY A 177 -4.29 12.21 2.09
CA GLY A 177 -4.83 10.90 1.74
C GLY A 177 -6.24 11.04 1.14
N ALA A 178 -6.45 10.50 -0.06
CA ALA A 178 -7.72 10.63 -0.78
C ALA A 178 -8.93 10.14 0.04
N THR A 179 -8.77 9.04 0.76
CA THR A 179 -9.86 8.42 1.54
C THR A 179 -9.90 8.93 2.98
N THR A 180 -8.75 9.22 3.58
CA THR A 180 -8.65 9.49 5.01
C THR A 180 -8.42 10.97 5.35
N GLY A 181 -8.12 11.81 4.35
CA GLY A 181 -7.77 13.22 4.55
C GLY A 181 -6.48 13.45 5.36
N ARG A 182 -5.72 12.40 5.68
CA ARG A 182 -4.48 12.52 6.45
C ARG A 182 -3.41 13.29 5.70
N PRO A 183 -2.73 14.25 6.34
CA PRO A 183 -1.61 14.95 5.73
C PRO A 183 -0.47 13.96 5.44
N ARG A 184 0.16 14.14 4.29
CA ARG A 184 1.37 13.42 3.90
C ARG A 184 2.59 14.24 4.29
N ARG A 185 3.57 13.60 4.86
CA ARG A 185 4.92 14.14 5.07
C ARG A 185 5.58 14.29 3.71
N CYS A 186 6.30 15.38 3.47
CA CYS A 186 6.97 15.66 2.20
C CYS A 186 8.48 15.77 2.40
N GLY A 187 9.24 15.46 1.37
CA GLY A 187 10.69 15.54 1.38
C GLY A 187 11.29 15.48 -0.01
N TRP A 188 12.60 15.70 -0.12
CA TRP A 188 13.30 15.63 -1.37
C TRP A 188 13.20 14.25 -2.04
N LEU A 189 13.32 14.23 -3.36
CA LEU A 189 13.35 12.98 -4.11
C LEU A 189 14.49 12.08 -3.60
N ASP A 190 14.16 10.84 -3.30
CA ASP A 190 15.08 9.83 -2.83
C ASP A 190 15.35 8.81 -3.94
N LEU A 191 16.50 8.92 -4.58
CA LEU A 191 16.88 8.02 -5.67
C LEU A 191 17.32 6.64 -5.17
N VAL A 192 17.75 6.50 -3.91
CA VAL A 192 18.07 5.18 -3.34
C VAL A 192 16.80 4.34 -3.25
N ILE A 193 15.72 4.93 -2.73
CA ILE A 193 14.40 4.31 -2.66
C ILE A 193 13.81 4.07 -4.05
N LEU A 194 13.97 5.02 -4.97
CA LEU A 194 13.47 4.87 -6.34
C LEU A 194 14.19 3.71 -7.05
N LYS A 195 15.51 3.61 -6.93
CA LYS A 195 16.31 2.49 -7.47
C LYS A 195 15.87 1.15 -6.88
N HIS A 196 15.66 1.07 -5.56
CA HIS A 196 15.10 -0.12 -4.91
C HIS A 196 13.74 -0.49 -5.51
N SER A 197 12.82 0.48 -5.63
CA SER A 197 11.49 0.26 -6.19
C SER A 197 11.54 -0.22 -7.64
N ILE A 198 12.41 0.35 -8.47
CA ILE A 198 12.63 -0.10 -9.85
C ILE A 198 13.07 -1.57 -9.88
N THR A 199 14.03 -1.92 -9.03
CA THR A 199 14.61 -3.27 -8.98
C THR A 199 13.58 -4.32 -8.56
N VAL A 200 12.87 -4.09 -7.44
CA VAL A 200 11.93 -5.11 -6.90
C VAL A 200 10.66 -5.27 -7.73
N ASN A 201 10.31 -4.27 -8.54
CA ASN A 201 9.15 -4.32 -9.43
C ASN A 201 9.51 -4.72 -10.87
N GLY A 202 10.78 -4.71 -11.25
CA GLY A 202 11.17 -4.88 -12.65
C GLY A 202 10.60 -3.77 -13.56
N VAL A 203 10.64 -2.52 -13.09
CA VAL A 203 10.07 -1.37 -13.81
C VAL A 203 10.74 -1.23 -15.16
N THR A 204 9.94 -1.18 -16.23
CA THR A 204 10.39 -1.00 -17.60
C THR A 204 10.34 0.46 -18.04
N GLU A 205 9.41 1.23 -17.49
CA GLU A 205 9.19 2.63 -17.83
C GLU A 205 8.85 3.44 -16.59
N LEU A 206 9.38 4.67 -16.51
CA LEU A 206 9.14 5.59 -15.40
C LEU A 206 8.29 6.77 -15.84
N ILE A 207 7.28 7.10 -15.05
CA ILE A 207 6.41 8.26 -15.24
C ILE A 207 6.55 9.19 -14.05
N MET A 208 7.19 10.34 -14.27
CA MET A 208 7.35 11.37 -13.24
C MET A 208 6.11 12.26 -13.17
N MET A 209 5.55 12.40 -11.97
CA MET A 209 4.39 13.22 -11.69
C MET A 209 4.77 14.42 -10.81
N LYS A 210 3.93 15.46 -10.85
CA LYS A 210 4.01 16.60 -9.92
C LYS A 210 5.34 17.38 -9.94
N GLY A 211 6.01 17.46 -11.09
CA GLY A 211 7.19 18.31 -11.26
C GLY A 211 6.87 19.80 -11.09
N ASP A 212 5.67 20.20 -11.43
CA ASP A 212 5.12 21.54 -11.28
C ASP A 212 5.12 22.06 -9.82
N VAL A 213 4.98 21.16 -8.85
CA VAL A 213 5.01 21.50 -7.41
C VAL A 213 6.36 22.09 -6.98
N LEU A 214 7.44 21.72 -7.67
CA LEU A 214 8.80 22.22 -7.40
C LEU A 214 9.10 23.56 -8.09
N SER A 215 8.18 24.08 -8.91
CA SER A 215 8.39 25.35 -9.61
C SER A 215 8.60 26.51 -8.63
N GLY A 216 9.61 27.34 -8.90
CA GLY A 216 9.97 28.48 -8.04
C GLY A 216 10.73 28.10 -6.76
N ILE A 217 11.28 26.89 -6.67
CA ILE A 217 12.28 26.52 -5.68
C ILE A 217 13.65 26.69 -6.30
N ASP A 218 14.47 27.59 -5.74
CA ASP A 218 15.77 27.98 -6.31
C ASP A 218 16.77 26.81 -6.37
N ARG A 219 16.76 25.93 -5.36
CA ARG A 219 17.66 24.78 -5.28
C ARG A 219 16.89 23.52 -4.91
N ILE A 220 16.76 22.62 -5.86
CA ILE A 220 16.18 21.28 -5.67
C ILE A 220 17.31 20.33 -5.27
N LYS A 221 17.07 19.56 -4.20
CA LYS A 221 18.01 18.55 -3.71
C LYS A 221 17.48 17.15 -4.00
N VAL A 222 18.40 16.22 -4.17
CA VAL A 222 18.10 14.80 -4.45
C VAL A 222 19.01 13.93 -3.58
N CYS A 223 18.43 12.93 -2.92
CA CYS A 223 19.20 11.98 -2.13
C CYS A 223 19.71 10.85 -3.05
N THR A 224 21.04 10.71 -3.12
CA THR A 224 21.70 9.68 -3.95
C THR A 224 22.33 8.56 -3.13
N LYS A 225 22.58 8.79 -1.83
CA LYS A 225 23.25 7.84 -0.92
C LYS A 225 22.76 8.03 0.51
N TYR A 226 22.93 7.00 1.33
CA TYR A 226 22.68 7.05 2.77
C TYR A 226 23.97 6.88 3.57
N LYS A 227 23.96 7.39 4.80
CA LYS A 227 24.95 6.99 5.83
C LYS A 227 24.34 5.86 6.67
N TYR A 228 25.02 4.75 6.73
CA TYR A 228 24.60 3.57 7.49
C TYR A 228 25.82 2.96 8.20
N ARG A 229 25.78 2.94 9.55
CA ARG A 229 26.87 2.40 10.40
C ARG A 229 28.25 3.01 10.09
N GLY A 230 28.28 4.31 9.76
CA GLY A 230 29.52 5.03 9.42
C GLY A 230 29.96 4.92 7.97
N GLU A 231 29.32 4.06 7.17
CA GLU A 231 29.60 3.88 5.76
C GLU A 231 28.59 4.60 4.87
N THR A 232 29.00 4.93 3.65
CA THR A 232 28.12 5.50 2.63
C THR A 232 27.64 4.37 1.71
N ILE A 233 26.31 4.19 1.62
CA ILE A 233 25.67 3.15 0.83
C ILE A 233 24.70 3.75 -0.20
N ASP A 234 24.41 3.04 -1.29
CA ASP A 234 23.50 3.43 -2.36
C ASP A 234 22.32 2.44 -2.54
N TYR A 235 22.05 1.67 -1.53
CA TYR A 235 20.97 0.69 -1.48
C TYR A 235 20.15 0.86 -0.20
N LEU A 236 18.91 0.33 -0.19
CA LEU A 236 18.04 0.30 0.98
C LEU A 236 18.47 -0.84 1.92
N PRO A 237 19.01 -0.56 3.12
CA PRO A 237 19.41 -1.61 4.05
C PRO A 237 18.17 -2.25 4.70
N TYR A 238 18.30 -3.51 5.13
CA TYR A 238 17.23 -4.26 5.80
C TYR A 238 16.66 -3.52 7.02
N SER A 239 17.51 -2.96 7.87
CA SER A 239 17.07 -2.19 9.02
C SER A 239 16.82 -0.73 8.64
N CYS A 240 15.61 -0.45 8.22
CA CYS A 240 15.21 0.88 7.75
C CYS A 240 15.26 2.00 8.82
N LEU A 241 15.43 1.67 10.09
CA LEU A 241 15.53 2.64 11.19
C LEU A 241 16.97 3.11 11.45
N LEU A 242 17.97 2.47 10.86
CA LEU A 242 19.39 2.71 11.15
C LEU A 242 20.11 3.56 10.09
N TYR A 243 19.43 3.96 9.04
CA TYR A 243 20.03 4.80 8.00
C TYR A 243 19.46 6.22 8.01
N THR A 244 20.29 7.17 7.62
CA THR A 244 19.94 8.58 7.45
C THR A 244 20.43 9.08 6.10
N SER A 245 19.76 10.08 5.53
CA SER A 245 20.33 10.77 4.37
C SER A 245 21.59 11.55 4.81
N PRO A 246 22.63 11.65 3.95
CA PRO A 246 23.71 12.56 4.19
C PRO A 246 23.17 13.99 4.39
N SER A 247 23.81 14.74 5.31
CA SER A 247 23.50 16.16 5.44
C SER A 247 23.69 16.86 4.07
N PRO A 248 22.88 17.87 3.72
CA PRO A 248 23.08 18.66 2.52
C PRO A 248 24.48 19.27 2.38
N ARG A 249 25.24 19.38 3.48
CA ARG A 249 26.64 19.83 3.49
C ARG A 249 27.63 18.78 3.00
N ASP A 250 27.25 17.50 2.97
CA ASP A 250 28.12 16.38 2.58
C ASP A 250 28.03 16.04 1.08
N THR A 251 27.16 16.71 0.32
CA THR A 251 26.97 16.50 -1.13
C THR A 251 27.70 17.54 -1.99
N ASP A 252 28.32 18.52 -1.37
CA ASP A 252 29.08 19.60 -2.07
C ASP A 252 30.60 19.26 -2.25
N LYS A 253 30.94 17.98 -2.36
CA LYS A 253 32.30 17.53 -2.71
C LYS A 253 32.30 16.65 -3.95
#